data_de26f9b30e8f3b465eb23144426df2b6
#
_entry.id   de26f9b30e8f3b465eb23144426df2b6
#
_cell.length_a   1.000
_cell.length_b   1.000
_cell.length_c   1.000
_cell.angle_alpha   90.00
_cell.angle_beta   90.00
_cell.angle_gamma   90.00
#
_symmetry.space_group_name_H-M   'P 1'
#
loop_
_entity.id
_entity.type
_entity.pdbx_description
1 polymer ?
#
loop_
_entity_poly.entity_id
_entity_poly.type
_entity_poly.pdbx_seq_one_letter_code
_entity_poly.pdbx_strand_id
1 'polypeptide(L)'
;MGKTIMIVEDDQSFHDIYTEMLKDTDYEIIRAYDGAEALVKLGKEKPDLIILDMILGMMNGDTFFLYLKGMPEYKDLPVIIISSQSKRDYKSLKDVEPHIIFLDKTVTKEKLIEEINARIG
;
A
#
# COMPACT_ATOMS: atom_id res chain seq x y z
N MET A 1 -2.03 21.20 3.59
CA MET A 1 -2.63 20.06 2.92
C MET A 1 -1.65 18.92 2.86
N GLY A 2 -2.04 17.82 3.44
CA GLY A 2 -1.17 16.66 3.49
C GLY A 2 -1.22 15.82 2.24
N LYS A 3 -0.32 14.86 2.16
CA LYS A 3 -0.29 13.91 1.07
C LYS A 3 -1.33 12.81 1.33
N THR A 4 -1.63 12.05 0.28
CA THR A 4 -2.69 11.06 0.32
C THR A 4 -2.11 9.65 0.25
N ILE A 5 -2.62 8.78 1.12
CA ILE A 5 -2.22 7.37 1.17
C ILE A 5 -3.44 6.52 0.86
N MET A 6 -3.29 5.61 -0.11
CA MET A 6 -4.34 4.63 -0.39
C MET A 6 -3.97 3.32 0.32
N ILE A 7 -4.93 2.78 1.06
CA ILE A 7 -4.75 1.48 1.74
C ILE A 7 -5.59 0.45 1.00
N VAL A 8 -4.94 -0.56 0.43
CA VAL A 8 -5.59 -1.65 -0.30
C VAL A 8 -5.55 -2.89 0.59
N GLU A 9 -6.66 -3.20 1.20
CA GLU A 9 -6.79 -4.24 2.22
C GLU A 9 -8.25 -4.71 2.25
N ASP A 10 -8.49 -6.02 2.28
CA ASP A 10 -9.86 -6.54 2.28
C ASP A 10 -10.48 -6.63 3.68
N ASP A 11 -9.68 -6.55 4.73
CA ASP A 11 -10.15 -6.67 6.10
C ASP A 11 -10.41 -5.30 6.73
N GLN A 12 -11.66 -5.04 7.08
CA GLN A 12 -12.06 -3.79 7.72
C GLN A 12 -11.24 -3.51 8.98
N SER A 13 -10.91 -4.53 9.75
CA SER A 13 -10.16 -4.36 11.00
C SER A 13 -8.79 -3.76 10.75
N PHE A 14 -8.11 -4.17 9.69
CA PHE A 14 -6.80 -3.61 9.36
C PHE A 14 -6.91 -2.19 8.83
N HIS A 15 -7.97 -1.87 8.07
CA HIS A 15 -8.22 -0.47 7.69
C HIS A 15 -8.35 0.41 8.93
N ASP A 16 -9.09 -0.04 9.92
CA ASP A 16 -9.28 0.71 11.14
C ASP A 16 -7.97 0.86 11.91
N ILE A 17 -7.16 -0.19 11.97
CA ILE A 17 -5.87 -0.15 12.64
C ILE A 17 -4.94 0.87 11.97
N TYR A 18 -4.81 0.81 10.64
CA TYR A 18 -3.92 1.72 9.92
C TYR A 18 -4.43 3.17 10.01
N THR A 19 -5.72 3.38 9.91
CA THR A 19 -6.31 4.70 10.04
C THR A 19 -6.03 5.28 11.43
N GLU A 20 -6.16 4.45 12.47
CA GLU A 20 -5.86 4.88 13.83
C GLU A 20 -4.37 5.21 14.00
N MET A 21 -3.48 4.40 13.41
CA MET A 21 -2.05 4.67 13.46
C MET A 21 -1.68 6.00 12.82
N LEU A 22 -2.40 6.41 11.78
CA LEU A 22 -2.07 7.59 10.99
C LEU A 22 -2.93 8.81 11.33
N LYS A 23 -3.81 8.72 12.31
CA LYS A 23 -4.77 9.81 12.61
C LYS A 23 -4.13 11.11 13.02
N ASP A 24 -2.97 11.06 13.66
CA ASP A 24 -2.28 12.26 14.12
C ASP A 24 -1.28 12.81 13.09
N THR A 25 -1.24 12.19 11.92
CA THR A 25 -0.41 12.68 10.82
C THR A 25 -1.24 13.59 9.91
N ASP A 26 -0.56 14.22 8.98
CA ASP A 26 -1.18 15.08 7.98
C ASP A 26 -1.74 14.31 6.79
N TYR A 27 -1.57 12.99 6.78
CA TYR A 27 -1.93 12.19 5.62
C TYR A 27 -3.45 11.99 5.52
N GLU A 28 -3.97 12.15 4.30
CA GLU A 28 -5.35 11.79 4.00
C GLU A 28 -5.39 10.33 3.57
N ILE A 29 -6.43 9.61 3.98
CA ILE A 29 -6.53 8.17 3.75
C ILE A 29 -7.65 7.86 2.77
N ILE A 30 -7.32 7.07 1.74
CA ILE A 30 -8.28 6.49 0.82
C ILE A 30 -8.32 4.99 1.10
N ARG A 31 -9.51 4.45 1.33
CA ARG A 31 -9.66 3.00 1.58
C ARG A 31 -10.15 2.30 0.33
N ALA A 32 -9.49 1.20 -0.02
CA ALA A 32 -9.93 0.29 -1.07
C ALA A 32 -9.93 -1.13 -0.50
N TYR A 33 -11.00 -1.86 -0.72
CA TYR A 33 -11.21 -3.16 -0.07
C TYR A 33 -10.84 -4.33 -0.98
N ASP A 34 -10.53 -4.05 -2.24
CA ASP A 34 -10.00 -5.05 -3.16
C ASP A 34 -9.25 -4.35 -4.29
N GLY A 35 -8.60 -5.13 -5.13
CA GLY A 35 -7.79 -4.58 -6.22
C GLY A 35 -8.60 -3.85 -7.28
N ALA A 36 -9.80 -4.35 -7.58
CA ALA A 36 -10.66 -3.72 -8.57
C ALA A 36 -11.10 -2.34 -8.09
N GLU A 37 -11.52 -2.23 -6.83
CA GLU A 37 -11.89 -0.94 -6.24
C GLU A 37 -10.71 0.02 -6.25
N ALA A 38 -9.53 -0.48 -5.92
CA ALA A 38 -8.32 0.34 -5.93
C ALA A 38 -8.04 0.90 -7.32
N LEU A 39 -8.17 0.09 -8.35
CA LEU A 39 -7.94 0.53 -9.73
C LEU A 39 -8.93 1.63 -10.13
N VAL A 40 -10.20 1.49 -9.74
CA VAL A 40 -11.20 2.52 -10.02
C VAL A 40 -10.84 3.82 -9.30
N LYS A 41 -10.46 3.73 -8.04
CA LYS A 41 -10.13 4.92 -7.24
C LYS A 41 -8.85 5.60 -7.72
N LEU A 42 -7.90 4.85 -8.25
CA LEU A 42 -6.68 5.42 -8.82
C LEU A 42 -6.99 6.36 -9.99
N GLY A 43 -8.05 6.06 -10.75
CA GLY A 43 -8.46 6.92 -11.85
C GLY A 43 -9.05 8.25 -11.40
N LYS A 44 -9.55 8.33 -10.18
CA LYS A 44 -10.22 9.52 -9.66
C LYS A 44 -9.37 10.27 -8.63
N GLU A 45 -8.65 9.54 -7.81
CA GLU A 45 -7.86 10.08 -6.70
C GLU A 45 -6.44 9.56 -6.85
N LYS A 46 -5.49 10.47 -6.95
CA LYS A 46 -4.09 10.09 -7.18
C LYS A 46 -3.35 10.07 -5.85
N PRO A 47 -3.12 8.89 -5.26
CA PRO A 47 -2.40 8.82 -4.00
C PRO A 47 -0.92 9.10 -4.20
N ASP A 48 -0.27 9.50 -3.12
CA ASP A 48 1.18 9.71 -3.10
C ASP A 48 1.92 8.44 -2.68
N LEU A 49 1.21 7.49 -2.06
CA LEU A 49 1.77 6.23 -1.61
C LEU A 49 0.64 5.21 -1.44
N ILE A 50 0.95 3.94 -1.68
CA ILE A 50 0.00 2.86 -1.46
C ILE A 50 0.52 1.92 -0.39
N ILE A 51 -0.34 1.58 0.57
CA ILE A 51 -0.13 0.47 1.49
C ILE A 51 -0.93 -0.70 0.94
N LEU A 52 -0.27 -1.81 0.66
CA LEU A 52 -0.86 -2.92 -0.07
C LEU A 52 -0.72 -4.23 0.71
N ASP A 53 -1.85 -4.93 0.91
CA ASP A 53 -1.83 -6.30 1.40
C ASP A 53 -1.67 -7.24 0.21
N MET A 54 -0.91 -8.32 0.39
CA MET A 54 -0.70 -9.30 -0.67
C MET A 54 -1.83 -10.29 -0.81
N ILE A 55 -2.63 -10.45 0.24
CA ILE A 55 -3.80 -11.35 0.20
C ILE A 55 -5.06 -10.51 0.09
N LEU A 56 -5.55 -10.38 -1.14
CA LEU A 56 -6.80 -9.70 -1.45
C LEU A 56 -7.77 -10.72 -2.03
N GLY A 57 -9.05 -10.54 -1.81
CA GLY A 57 -10.06 -11.55 -2.16
C GLY A 57 -9.99 -12.03 -3.60
N MET A 58 -10.44 -11.21 -4.56
CA MET A 58 -10.57 -11.64 -5.96
C MET A 58 -9.31 -11.40 -6.79
N MET A 59 -8.45 -10.51 -6.36
CA MET A 59 -7.21 -10.20 -7.05
C MET A 59 -6.09 -10.18 -6.01
N ASN A 60 -5.06 -11.00 -6.21
CA ASN A 60 -3.93 -11.01 -5.29
C ASN A 60 -3.16 -9.69 -5.37
N GLY A 61 -2.48 -9.34 -4.27
CA GLY A 61 -1.72 -8.11 -4.21
C GLY A 61 -0.59 -8.04 -5.23
N ASP A 62 0.05 -9.18 -5.54
CA ASP A 62 1.10 -9.21 -6.55
C ASP A 62 0.55 -8.88 -7.94
N THR A 63 -0.63 -9.39 -8.28
CA THR A 63 -1.30 -9.06 -9.54
C THR A 63 -1.62 -7.58 -9.59
N PHE A 64 -2.18 -7.03 -8.53
CA PHE A 64 -2.48 -5.60 -8.45
C PHE A 64 -1.19 -4.78 -8.61
N PHE A 65 -0.13 -5.17 -7.92
CA PHE A 65 1.15 -4.46 -7.98
C PHE A 65 1.70 -4.43 -9.41
N LEU A 66 1.64 -5.55 -10.13
CA LEU A 66 2.13 -5.62 -11.50
C LEU A 66 1.29 -4.75 -12.43
N TYR A 67 -0.04 -4.73 -12.25
CA TYR A 67 -0.90 -3.82 -12.99
C TYR A 67 -0.51 -2.38 -12.75
N LEU A 68 -0.33 -2.03 -11.49
CA LEU A 68 0.02 -0.66 -11.09
C LEU A 68 1.33 -0.23 -11.75
N LYS A 69 2.36 -1.07 -11.66
CA LYS A 69 3.69 -0.73 -12.18
C LYS A 69 3.76 -0.78 -13.70
N GLY A 70 2.77 -1.39 -14.35
CA GLY A 70 2.63 -1.35 -15.79
C GLY A 70 2.05 -0.06 -16.31
N MET A 71 1.49 0.78 -15.44
CA MET A 71 0.95 2.08 -15.84
C MET A 71 2.05 3.13 -15.75
N PRO A 72 2.37 3.83 -16.87
CA PRO A 72 3.47 4.80 -16.87
C PRO A 72 3.34 5.87 -15.78
N GLU A 73 2.11 6.29 -15.46
CA GLU A 73 1.86 7.33 -14.47
C GLU A 73 2.14 6.89 -13.04
N TYR A 74 2.21 5.57 -12.78
CA TYR A 74 2.41 5.02 -11.45
C TYR A 74 3.70 4.21 -11.29
N LYS A 75 4.55 4.21 -12.29
CA LYS A 75 5.76 3.39 -12.21
C LYS A 75 6.67 3.77 -11.04
N ASP A 76 6.65 5.03 -10.63
CA ASP A 76 7.48 5.54 -9.54
C ASP A 76 6.70 5.75 -8.24
N LEU A 77 5.43 5.37 -8.20
CA LEU A 77 4.60 5.51 -7.00
C LEU A 77 5.12 4.59 -5.90
N PRO A 78 5.45 5.13 -4.72
CA PRO A 78 5.90 4.28 -3.61
C PRO A 78 4.82 3.31 -3.14
N VAL A 79 5.22 2.06 -2.93
CA VAL A 79 4.33 1.02 -2.41
C VAL A 79 5.00 0.37 -1.20
N ILE A 80 4.27 0.33 -0.09
CA ILE A 80 4.68 -0.41 1.10
C ILE A 80 3.78 -1.62 1.20
N ILE A 81 4.38 -2.81 1.19
CA ILE A 81 3.61 -4.05 1.33
C ILE A 81 3.58 -4.44 2.80
N ILE A 82 2.38 -4.64 3.33
CA ILE A 82 2.19 -5.10 4.70
C ILE A 82 1.46 -6.43 4.62
N SER A 83 2.13 -7.52 4.99
CA SER A 83 1.55 -8.85 4.82
C SER A 83 2.02 -9.77 5.93
N SER A 84 1.24 -10.81 6.20
CA SER A 84 1.62 -11.87 7.12
C SER A 84 2.44 -12.95 6.44
N GLN A 85 2.62 -12.88 5.11
CA GLN A 85 3.34 -13.90 4.37
C GLN A 85 4.85 -13.62 4.30
N SER A 86 5.62 -14.66 3.99
CA SER A 86 7.06 -14.56 3.89
C SER A 86 7.50 -13.69 2.72
N LYS A 87 8.55 -12.89 2.94
CA LYS A 87 9.12 -12.03 1.90
C LYS A 87 9.63 -12.80 0.68
N ARG A 88 10.09 -14.02 0.88
CA ARG A 88 10.65 -14.83 -0.22
C ARG A 88 9.59 -15.24 -1.23
N ASP A 89 8.32 -15.21 -0.83
CA ASP A 89 7.23 -15.56 -1.73
C ASP A 89 6.98 -14.46 -2.78
N TYR A 90 7.62 -13.31 -2.63
CA TYR A 90 7.40 -12.14 -3.48
C TYR A 90 8.67 -11.68 -4.19
N LYS A 91 9.54 -12.63 -4.50
CA LYS A 91 10.81 -12.31 -5.17
C LYS A 91 10.60 -11.58 -6.49
N SER A 92 9.55 -11.96 -7.24
CA SER A 92 9.25 -11.33 -8.52
C SER A 92 8.95 -9.84 -8.38
N LEU A 93 8.39 -9.42 -7.25
CA LEU A 93 8.11 -8.01 -7.01
C LEU A 93 9.39 -7.21 -6.81
N LYS A 94 10.38 -7.82 -6.16
CA LYS A 94 11.68 -7.18 -5.99
C LYS A 94 12.43 -7.06 -7.31
N ASP A 95 12.18 -7.96 -8.24
CA ASP A 95 12.77 -7.88 -9.57
C ASP A 95 12.23 -6.68 -10.34
N VAL A 96 10.95 -6.33 -10.11
CA VAL A 96 10.32 -5.16 -10.73
C VAL A 96 10.72 -3.87 -10.01
N GLU A 97 10.77 -3.91 -8.69
CA GLU A 97 11.12 -2.74 -7.88
C GLU A 97 12.06 -3.16 -6.75
N PRO A 98 13.39 -3.07 -6.96
CA PRO A 98 14.38 -3.55 -5.98
C PRO A 98 14.29 -2.89 -4.61
N HIS A 99 13.76 -1.68 -4.53
CA HIS A 99 13.66 -0.93 -3.27
C HIS A 99 12.30 -1.06 -2.58
N ILE A 100 11.48 -2.01 -3.02
CA ILE A 100 10.16 -2.21 -2.43
C ILE A 100 10.30 -2.58 -0.94
N ILE A 101 9.39 -2.05 -0.13
CA ILE A 101 9.41 -2.27 1.33
C ILE A 101 8.35 -3.30 1.70
N PHE A 102 8.77 -4.30 2.46
CA PHE A 102 7.88 -5.31 3.02
C PHE A 102 7.84 -5.15 4.53
N LEU A 103 6.65 -4.97 5.10
CA LEU A 103 6.46 -4.92 6.54
C LEU A 103 5.51 -6.04 6.96
N ASP A 104 5.67 -6.49 8.21
CA ASP A 104 4.79 -7.48 8.78
C ASP A 104 3.51 -6.81 9.28
N LYS A 105 2.40 -7.57 9.33
CA LYS A 105 1.12 -7.03 9.83
C LYS A 105 1.16 -6.63 11.29
N THR A 106 2.20 -7.02 12.02
CA THR A 106 2.40 -6.59 13.41
C THR A 106 3.25 -5.32 13.51
N VAL A 107 3.48 -4.64 12.39
CA VAL A 107 4.28 -3.42 12.36
C VAL A 107 3.74 -2.38 13.37
N THR A 108 4.64 -1.68 14.05
CA THR A 108 4.25 -0.65 14.99
C THR A 108 3.87 0.65 14.27
N LYS A 109 3.09 1.48 14.95
CA LYS A 109 2.74 2.81 14.46
C LYS A 109 4.00 3.61 14.08
N GLU A 110 4.99 3.60 14.98
CA GLU A 110 6.21 4.37 14.79
C GLU A 110 6.99 3.91 13.56
N LYS A 111 7.08 2.60 13.36
CA LYS A 111 7.79 2.05 12.21
C LYS A 111 7.06 2.35 10.91
N LEU A 112 5.75 2.23 10.91
CA LEU A 112 4.95 2.53 9.72
C LEU A 112 5.10 4.00 9.31
N ILE A 113 4.97 4.90 10.27
CA ILE A 113 5.11 6.34 10.01
C ILE A 113 6.52 6.65 9.52
N GLU A 114 7.54 6.05 10.13
CA GLU A 114 8.93 6.22 9.70
C GLU A 114 9.11 5.85 8.22
N GLU A 115 8.58 4.70 7.82
CA GLU A 115 8.72 4.24 6.45
C GLU A 115 7.95 5.11 5.46
N ILE A 116 6.76 5.58 5.85
CA ILE A 116 5.99 6.49 5.00
C ILE A 116 6.73 7.81 4.84
N ASN A 117 7.19 8.38 5.93
CA ASN A 117 7.90 9.66 5.91
C ASN A 117 9.19 9.60 5.10
N ALA A 118 9.87 8.46 5.12
CA ALA A 118 11.10 8.27 4.35
C ALA A 118 10.85 8.37 2.83
N ARG A 119 9.62 8.16 2.38
CA ARG A 119 9.28 8.16 0.97
C ARG A 119 8.57 9.42 0.52
N ILE A 120 7.67 9.95 1.31
CA ILE A 120 6.82 11.09 0.89
C ILE A 120 6.74 12.19 1.93
N GLY A 121 7.33 11.97 3.10
CA GLY A 121 7.29 12.95 4.19
C GLY A 121 8.18 14.16 4.03
#